data_fdbed5909441fad80f8be0a3b7c9eb9e
#
_entry.id   fdbed5909441fad80f8be0a3b7c9eb9e
#
_cell.length_a   1.000
_cell.length_b   1.000
_cell.length_c   1.000
_cell.angle_alpha   90.00
_cell.angle_beta   90.00
_cell.angle_gamma   90.00
#
_symmetry.space_group_name_H-M   'P 1'
#
loop_
_entity.id
_entity.type
_entity.pdbx_description
1 polymer ?
#
loop_
_entity_poly.entity_id
_entity_poly.type
_entity_poly.pdbx_seq_one_letter_code
_entity_poly.pdbx_strand_id
1 'polypeptide(L)'
;MFRKKFNNKIFLVGKFLPYLEPDLPYKPAENYLITNEEINYLFSNFSPVDDKVAVVCLKTIEYINGCQYYGEWNQQYNQKHGRGIQKWPDGPTYYGQFRNDKASGKGRLIFKQGEEYEGDWADNKANGFGIYKSKEVKYEGKWKDDRQDGIGTEIWSDGTSYTGEFKAGQKTGEGKFKYGDGSHYSGTFYNNQLHGKGIYVWADGREYNGDWKNNRIEGEGVFKWPDGRKYIGHYKKDKKHGYGIFEWPDGKKYKGYWENGKQNGEGESYNPRENVWTKGFWKNGKKQRTQKNEKYKSNDINSINKINEINEQTQD
;
A
#
# COMPACT_ATOMS: atom_id res chain seq x y z
N MET A 1 12.60 16.85 -11.83
CA MET A 1 13.33 15.94 -10.93
C MET A 1 12.30 15.32 -9.96
N PHE A 2 11.69 14.16 -10.35
CA PHE A 2 10.49 13.61 -9.72
C PHE A 2 10.73 12.21 -9.12
N ARG A 3 11.96 11.93 -8.66
CA ARG A 3 12.27 10.63 -8.06
C ARG A 3 12.40 10.76 -6.55
N LYS A 4 11.28 10.76 -5.79
CA LYS A 4 11.33 10.10 -4.49
C LYS A 4 11.33 8.60 -4.76
N LYS A 5 12.37 7.91 -4.32
CA LYS A 5 12.37 6.44 -4.30
C LYS A 5 11.18 6.02 -3.46
N PHE A 6 10.17 5.40 -4.07
CA PHE A 6 9.31 4.51 -3.34
C PHE A 6 10.24 3.51 -2.65
N ASN A 7 10.35 3.59 -1.35
CA ASN A 7 10.92 2.49 -0.58
C ASN A 7 9.92 1.33 -0.75
N ASN A 8 10.14 0.53 -1.77
CA ASN A 8 9.51 -0.78 -1.93
C ASN A 8 10.10 -1.71 -0.85
N LYS A 9 9.93 -1.37 0.42
CA LYS A 9 10.09 -2.35 1.48
C LYS A 9 8.88 -3.27 1.37
N ILE A 10 9.02 -4.30 0.54
CA ILE A 10 8.14 -5.47 0.59
C ILE A 10 8.53 -6.15 1.90
N PHE A 11 7.71 -5.97 2.93
CA PHE A 11 7.78 -6.85 4.08
C PHE A 11 7.21 -8.20 3.63
N LEU A 12 8.08 -9.04 3.13
CA LEU A 12 7.86 -10.46 3.19
C LEU A 12 7.94 -10.82 4.66
N VAL A 13 6.81 -10.86 5.34
CA VAL A 13 6.70 -11.58 6.59
C VAL A 13 6.85 -13.04 6.18
N GLY A 14 8.11 -13.47 6.13
CA GLY A 14 8.46 -14.86 5.91
C GLY A 14 7.79 -15.72 6.97
N LYS A 15 7.67 -17.00 6.74
CA LYS A 15 7.04 -18.01 7.60
C LYS A 15 7.09 -17.61 9.07
N PHE A 16 5.95 -17.21 9.63
CA PHE A 16 5.86 -16.69 11.00
C PHE A 16 6.29 -17.73 12.03
N LEU A 17 5.89 -18.97 11.86
CA LEU A 17 6.26 -20.03 12.79
C LEU A 17 7.44 -20.83 12.22
N PRO A 18 8.51 -21.03 13.01
CA PRO A 18 9.48 -22.07 12.70
C PRO A 18 8.76 -23.40 12.52
N TYR A 19 9.08 -24.10 11.46
CA TYR A 19 8.47 -25.40 11.16
C TYR A 19 8.78 -26.38 12.28
N LEU A 20 7.74 -26.96 12.90
CA LEU A 20 7.86 -28.14 13.74
C LEU A 20 7.40 -29.33 12.91
N GLU A 21 8.27 -30.31 12.76
CA GLU A 21 7.86 -31.60 12.22
C GLU A 21 6.78 -32.19 13.12
N PRO A 22 5.64 -32.65 12.57
CA PRO A 22 4.49 -33.08 13.39
C PRO A 22 4.80 -34.24 14.31
N ASP A 23 5.80 -35.07 14.01
CA ASP A 23 6.13 -36.32 14.72
C ASP A 23 7.47 -36.24 15.49
N LEU A 24 7.95 -35.04 15.86
CA LEU A 24 9.15 -34.95 16.66
C LEU A 24 8.99 -35.65 18.03
N PRO A 25 9.92 -36.53 18.42
CA PRO A 25 9.92 -37.11 19.76
C PRO A 25 9.94 -36.06 20.86
N TYR A 26 9.20 -36.26 21.93
CA TYR A 26 9.15 -35.41 23.09
C TYR A 26 9.24 -36.17 24.40
N LYS A 27 9.62 -35.48 25.46
CA LYS A 27 9.62 -35.98 26.86
C LYS A 27 8.93 -34.94 27.75
N PRO A 28 8.55 -35.33 29.00
CA PRO A 28 8.18 -34.32 30.01
C PRO A 28 9.33 -33.29 30.16
N ALA A 29 9.00 -32.02 30.26
CA ALA A 29 10.03 -30.98 30.43
C ALA A 29 10.63 -31.08 31.84
N GLU A 30 11.95 -31.14 31.92
CA GLU A 30 12.69 -31.19 33.18
C GLU A 30 12.97 -29.76 33.71
N ASN A 31 13.20 -28.80 32.78
CA ASN A 31 13.42 -27.39 33.12
C ASN A 31 12.39 -26.53 32.38
N TYR A 32 11.57 -25.80 33.13
CA TYR A 32 10.51 -24.98 32.56
C TYR A 32 11.07 -23.63 32.09
N LEU A 33 11.03 -23.38 30.79
CA LEU A 33 11.28 -22.05 30.21
C LEU A 33 10.01 -21.17 30.23
N ILE A 34 8.85 -21.77 30.54
CA ILE A 34 7.54 -21.10 30.55
C ILE A 34 7.20 -20.73 31.98
N THR A 35 6.95 -19.46 32.23
CA THR A 35 6.72 -18.90 33.57
C THR A 35 5.23 -18.91 33.95
N ASN A 36 4.93 -18.80 35.24
CA ASN A 36 3.57 -18.65 35.72
C ASN A 36 2.87 -17.40 35.20
N GLU A 37 3.62 -16.31 34.93
CA GLU A 37 3.08 -15.09 34.33
C GLU A 37 2.63 -15.31 32.89
N GLU A 38 3.39 -16.05 32.11
CA GLU A 38 3.04 -16.45 30.73
C GLU A 38 1.81 -17.37 30.72
N ILE A 39 1.70 -18.29 31.68
CA ILE A 39 0.53 -19.15 31.85
C ILE A 39 -0.72 -18.33 32.19
N ASN A 40 -0.61 -17.41 33.15
CA ASN A 40 -1.71 -16.51 33.50
C ASN A 40 -2.13 -15.63 32.31
N TYR A 41 -1.16 -15.09 31.55
CA TYR A 41 -1.44 -14.34 30.34
C TYR A 41 -2.24 -15.17 29.32
N LEU A 42 -1.83 -16.42 29.06
CA LEU A 42 -2.54 -17.31 28.14
C LEU A 42 -4.01 -17.47 28.52
N PHE A 43 -4.29 -17.88 29.76
CA PHE A 43 -5.65 -18.20 30.19
C PHE A 43 -6.55 -16.96 30.38
N SER A 44 -5.94 -15.78 30.59
CA SER A 44 -6.68 -14.51 30.68
C SER A 44 -7.03 -13.91 29.32
N ASN A 45 -6.23 -14.15 28.28
CA ASN A 45 -6.37 -13.46 27.00
C ASN A 45 -6.94 -14.34 25.87
N PHE A 46 -6.94 -15.66 26.04
CA PHE A 46 -7.46 -16.57 25.01
C PHE A 46 -8.61 -17.41 25.53
N SER A 47 -9.70 -17.44 24.77
CA SER A 47 -10.86 -18.30 25.06
C SER A 47 -10.54 -19.76 24.76
N PRO A 48 -11.20 -20.72 25.42
CA PRO A 48 -11.17 -22.12 25.01
C PRO A 48 -11.60 -22.29 23.56
N VAL A 49 -11.11 -23.32 22.90
CA VAL A 49 -11.60 -23.69 21.58
C VAL A 49 -12.99 -24.32 21.73
N ASP A 50 -13.98 -23.77 21.04
CA ASP A 50 -15.35 -24.26 21.05
C ASP A 50 -15.47 -25.44 20.07
N ASP A 51 -14.99 -26.60 20.48
CA ASP A 51 -15.28 -27.87 19.81
C ASP A 51 -15.57 -28.94 20.84
N LYS A 52 -16.44 -29.89 20.46
CA LYS A 52 -16.89 -31.01 21.32
C LYS A 52 -15.82 -32.09 21.49
N VAL A 53 -14.54 -31.73 21.52
CA VAL A 53 -13.45 -32.67 21.70
C VAL A 53 -13.35 -33.07 23.16
N ALA A 54 -13.52 -34.38 23.43
CA ALA A 54 -13.98 -34.91 24.70
C ALA A 54 -12.96 -34.92 25.85
N VAL A 55 -11.62 -34.72 25.64
CA VAL A 55 -10.67 -34.82 26.77
C VAL A 55 -9.48 -33.86 26.55
N VAL A 56 -9.55 -32.73 27.22
CA VAL A 56 -8.43 -31.82 27.28
C VAL A 56 -7.75 -31.92 28.64
N CYS A 57 -6.47 -32.29 28.66
CA CYS A 57 -5.64 -32.19 29.86
C CYS A 57 -4.54 -31.17 29.64
N LEU A 58 -3.95 -30.66 30.70
CA LEU A 58 -2.76 -29.78 30.63
C LEU A 58 -1.53 -30.66 30.53
N LYS A 59 -0.64 -30.37 29.59
CA LYS A 59 0.68 -30.97 29.46
C LYS A 59 1.77 -29.97 29.38
N THR A 60 2.93 -30.34 29.91
CA THR A 60 4.23 -29.62 29.67
C THR A 60 5.18 -30.64 29.07
N ILE A 61 5.63 -30.36 27.87
CA ILE A 61 6.51 -31.25 27.11
C ILE A 61 7.69 -30.48 26.53
N GLU A 62 8.79 -31.18 26.31
CA GLU A 62 9.97 -30.69 25.62
C GLU A 62 10.28 -31.60 24.43
N TYR A 63 10.34 -31.03 23.24
CA TYR A 63 10.74 -31.72 22.03
C TYR A 63 12.24 -31.93 21.98
N ILE A 64 12.70 -32.92 21.22
CA ILE A 64 14.14 -33.23 21.08
C ILE A 64 14.98 -32.04 20.56
N ASN A 65 14.36 -31.12 19.86
CA ASN A 65 14.98 -29.88 19.35
C ASN A 65 15.02 -28.74 20.42
N GLY A 66 14.61 -29.00 21.67
CA GLY A 66 14.55 -28.03 22.75
C GLY A 66 13.35 -27.09 22.73
N CYS A 67 12.41 -27.28 21.79
CA CYS A 67 11.17 -26.53 21.79
C CYS A 67 10.28 -27.01 22.96
N GLN A 68 9.67 -26.10 23.71
CA GLN A 68 8.77 -26.44 24.81
C GLN A 68 7.33 -26.05 24.49
N TYR A 69 6.40 -26.87 24.95
CA TYR A 69 4.96 -26.61 24.89
C TYR A 69 4.35 -26.75 26.28
N TYR A 70 3.49 -25.82 26.65
CA TYR A 70 2.58 -25.91 27.78
C TYR A 70 1.18 -25.56 27.34
N GLY A 71 0.21 -26.41 27.65
CA GLY A 71 -1.18 -26.07 27.29
C GLY A 71 -2.11 -27.29 27.29
N GLU A 72 -3.29 -27.00 26.73
CA GLU A 72 -4.38 -27.95 26.56
C GLU A 72 -4.00 -29.01 25.51
N TRP A 73 -4.34 -30.29 25.79
CA TRP A 73 -3.89 -31.44 25.04
C TRP A 73 -5.02 -32.42 24.81
N ASN A 74 -5.23 -32.86 23.56
CA ASN A 74 -6.13 -33.91 23.22
C ASN A 74 -5.48 -35.27 23.51
N GLN A 75 -5.95 -35.97 24.55
CA GLN A 75 -5.38 -37.25 24.96
C GLN A 75 -5.68 -38.36 23.96
N GLN A 76 -6.85 -38.35 23.30
CA GLN A 76 -7.27 -39.39 22.36
C GLN A 76 -6.36 -39.47 21.14
N TYR A 77 -6.00 -38.29 20.59
CA TYR A 77 -5.16 -38.20 19.39
C TYR A 77 -3.71 -37.80 19.69
N ASN A 78 -3.40 -37.61 21.00
CA ASN A 78 -2.07 -37.25 21.47
C ASN A 78 -1.49 -36.01 20.79
N GLN A 79 -2.28 -34.91 20.73
CA GLN A 79 -1.98 -33.69 19.96
C GLN A 79 -2.24 -32.40 20.77
N LYS A 80 -1.53 -31.32 20.46
CA LYS A 80 -1.85 -29.98 20.96
C LYS A 80 -3.24 -29.59 20.50
N HIS A 81 -4.08 -29.17 21.45
CA HIS A 81 -5.44 -28.80 21.17
C HIS A 81 -5.97 -27.85 22.26
N GLY A 82 -6.67 -26.79 21.89
CA GLY A 82 -7.06 -25.76 22.83
C GLY A 82 -6.02 -24.68 23.03
N ARG A 83 -5.92 -24.09 24.22
CA ARG A 83 -5.00 -23.00 24.54
C ARG A 83 -3.61 -23.55 24.86
N GLY A 84 -2.56 -22.90 24.34
CA GLY A 84 -1.19 -23.31 24.64
C GLY A 84 -0.15 -22.23 24.38
N ILE A 85 1.00 -22.43 24.99
CA ILE A 85 2.23 -21.68 24.79
C ILE A 85 3.23 -22.59 24.11
N GLN A 86 3.85 -22.14 23.04
CA GLN A 86 4.96 -22.84 22.43
C GLN A 86 6.17 -21.91 22.34
N LYS A 87 7.28 -22.36 22.89
CA LYS A 87 8.51 -21.57 23.02
C LYS A 87 9.66 -22.28 22.31
N TRP A 88 10.30 -21.59 21.39
CA TRP A 88 11.44 -22.10 20.63
C TRP A 88 12.76 -21.68 21.29
N PRO A 89 13.79 -22.54 21.25
CA PRO A 89 15.08 -22.26 21.88
C PRO A 89 15.79 -21.01 21.33
N ASP A 90 15.54 -20.69 20.07
CA ASP A 90 16.12 -19.54 19.38
C ASP A 90 15.38 -18.23 19.66
N GLY A 91 14.29 -18.28 20.47
CA GLY A 91 13.67 -17.13 21.10
C GLY A 91 12.23 -16.81 20.77
N PRO A 92 11.63 -17.20 19.61
CA PRO A 92 10.22 -16.96 19.37
C PRO A 92 9.32 -17.66 20.41
N THR A 93 8.16 -17.02 20.69
CA THR A 93 7.15 -17.59 21.59
C THR A 93 5.75 -17.34 21.01
N TYR A 94 4.99 -18.40 20.89
CA TYR A 94 3.58 -18.34 20.48
C TYR A 94 2.68 -18.56 21.69
N TYR A 95 1.67 -17.73 21.82
CA TYR A 95 0.56 -17.83 22.78
C TYR A 95 -0.73 -17.89 21.99
N GLY A 96 -1.58 -18.90 22.21
CA GLY A 96 -2.84 -18.92 21.47
C GLY A 96 -3.48 -20.29 21.40
N GLN A 97 -4.35 -20.42 20.43
CA GLN A 97 -5.14 -21.61 20.21
C GLN A 97 -4.46 -22.58 19.25
N PHE A 98 -4.61 -23.86 19.54
CA PHE A 98 -4.14 -24.97 18.72
C PHE A 98 -5.30 -25.87 18.32
N ARG A 99 -5.20 -26.46 17.14
CA ARG A 99 -6.07 -27.53 16.67
C ARG A 99 -5.23 -28.54 15.91
N ASN A 100 -5.25 -29.82 16.37
CA ASN A 100 -4.49 -30.89 15.74
C ASN A 100 -3.03 -30.54 15.51
N ASP A 101 -2.30 -30.17 16.58
CA ASP A 101 -0.90 -29.75 16.62
C ASP A 101 -0.56 -28.43 15.95
N LYS A 102 -1.51 -27.77 15.28
CA LYS A 102 -1.27 -26.54 14.54
C LYS A 102 -1.87 -25.32 15.24
N ALA A 103 -1.16 -24.21 15.18
CA ALA A 103 -1.73 -22.90 15.56
C ALA A 103 -2.98 -22.63 14.69
N SER A 104 -4.12 -22.38 15.35
CA SER A 104 -5.41 -22.19 14.68
C SER A 104 -6.35 -21.43 15.61
N GLY A 105 -7.11 -20.47 15.08
CA GLY A 105 -7.94 -19.57 15.89
C GLY A 105 -7.19 -18.28 16.25
N LYS A 106 -7.31 -17.82 17.49
CA LYS A 106 -6.61 -16.58 17.95
C LYS A 106 -5.25 -16.91 18.53
N GLY A 107 -4.25 -16.08 18.21
CA GLY A 107 -2.92 -16.27 18.75
C GLY A 107 -2.01 -15.06 18.57
N ARG A 108 -0.97 -15.00 19.43
CA ARG A 108 0.07 -14.00 19.41
C ARG A 108 1.42 -14.68 19.30
N LEU A 109 2.22 -14.29 18.33
CA LEU A 109 3.60 -14.70 18.15
C LEU A 109 4.52 -13.53 18.42
N ILE A 110 5.46 -13.71 19.32
CA ILE A 110 6.52 -12.75 19.62
C ILE A 110 7.83 -13.33 19.10
N PHE A 111 8.52 -12.58 18.24
CA PHE A 111 9.81 -12.96 17.69
C PHE A 111 10.96 -12.54 18.62
N LYS A 112 12.12 -13.16 18.44
CA LYS A 112 13.33 -12.88 19.26
C LYS A 112 13.72 -11.41 19.29
N GLN A 113 13.49 -10.66 18.19
CA GLN A 113 13.90 -9.25 18.09
C GLN A 113 12.82 -8.28 18.57
N GLY A 114 11.70 -8.81 19.09
CA GLY A 114 10.59 -8.04 19.65
C GLY A 114 9.54 -7.62 18.63
N GLU A 115 9.62 -8.13 17.41
CA GLU A 115 8.49 -8.05 16.48
C GLU A 115 7.38 -8.96 16.97
N GLU A 116 6.13 -8.61 16.68
CA GLU A 116 4.98 -9.41 17.09
C GLU A 116 3.90 -9.47 16.01
N TYR A 117 3.20 -10.59 15.97
CA TYR A 117 1.94 -10.73 15.26
C TYR A 117 0.87 -11.20 16.24
N GLU A 118 -0.28 -10.55 16.22
CA GLU A 118 -1.46 -10.94 16.98
C GLU A 118 -2.69 -10.94 16.07
N GLY A 119 -3.41 -12.07 16.00
CA GLY A 119 -4.54 -12.17 15.10
C GLY A 119 -5.05 -13.60 14.91
N ASP A 120 -5.67 -13.80 13.76
CA ASP A 120 -6.23 -15.07 13.33
C ASP A 120 -5.15 -15.98 12.74
N TRP A 121 -5.25 -17.27 13.06
CA TRP A 121 -4.38 -18.33 12.59
C TRP A 121 -5.16 -19.48 11.96
N ALA A 122 -4.61 -20.06 10.91
CA ALA A 122 -5.07 -21.31 10.33
C ALA A 122 -3.86 -22.15 9.88
N ASP A 123 -3.79 -23.39 10.30
CA ASP A 123 -2.73 -24.34 9.91
C ASP A 123 -1.31 -23.78 10.05
N ASN A 124 -0.97 -23.21 11.22
CA ASN A 124 0.32 -22.56 11.53
C ASN A 124 0.63 -21.29 10.73
N LYS A 125 -0.35 -20.67 10.10
CA LYS A 125 -0.17 -19.45 9.31
C LYS A 125 -1.08 -18.34 9.78
N ALA A 126 -0.61 -17.12 9.68
CA ALA A 126 -1.45 -15.93 9.81
C ALA A 126 -2.52 -15.96 8.71
N ASN A 127 -3.80 -15.94 9.11
CA ASN A 127 -4.91 -16.08 8.17
C ASN A 127 -6.19 -15.50 8.78
N GLY A 128 -6.78 -14.48 8.16
CA GLY A 128 -7.89 -13.74 8.70
C GLY A 128 -7.49 -12.31 9.06
N PHE A 129 -7.96 -11.76 10.17
CA PHE A 129 -7.56 -10.42 10.63
C PHE A 129 -6.42 -10.51 11.64
N GLY A 130 -5.44 -9.60 11.50
CA GLY A 130 -4.33 -9.56 12.45
C GLY A 130 -3.52 -8.27 12.37
N ILE A 131 -2.75 -8.06 13.45
CA ILE A 131 -1.87 -6.91 13.63
C ILE A 131 -0.44 -7.42 13.73
N TYR A 132 0.41 -6.92 12.84
CA TYR A 132 1.86 -7.10 12.92
C TYR A 132 2.51 -5.80 13.38
N LYS A 133 3.47 -5.88 14.29
CA LYS A 133 4.24 -4.73 14.77
C LYS A 133 5.72 -5.06 14.77
N SER A 134 6.52 -4.09 14.34
CA SER A 134 7.96 -4.06 14.50
C SER A 134 8.41 -2.65 14.92
N LYS A 135 9.72 -2.45 15.07
CA LYS A 135 10.28 -1.10 15.33
C LYS A 135 10.04 -0.14 14.15
N GLU A 136 9.92 -0.65 12.93
CA GLU A 136 9.86 0.16 11.71
C GLU A 136 8.44 0.33 11.18
N VAL A 137 7.55 -0.65 11.41
CA VAL A 137 6.21 -0.67 10.80
C VAL A 137 5.18 -1.38 11.67
N LYS A 138 3.97 -0.85 11.66
CA LYS A 138 2.74 -1.53 12.10
C LYS A 138 1.90 -1.81 10.85
N TYR A 139 1.42 -3.05 10.72
CA TYR A 139 0.36 -3.42 9.78
C TYR A 139 -0.86 -3.91 10.56
N GLU A 140 -2.04 -3.48 10.14
CA GLU A 140 -3.32 -3.93 10.68
C GLU A 140 -4.28 -4.19 9.50
N GLY A 141 -4.76 -5.44 9.37
CA GLY A 141 -5.59 -5.80 8.24
C GLY A 141 -5.75 -7.29 8.03
N LYS A 142 -6.17 -7.65 6.82
CA LYS A 142 -6.39 -9.04 6.43
C LYS A 142 -5.10 -9.74 6.01
N TRP A 143 -5.03 -11.02 6.35
CA TRP A 143 -3.93 -11.93 6.07
C TRP A 143 -4.42 -13.19 5.37
N LYS A 144 -3.58 -13.75 4.53
CA LYS A 144 -3.77 -15.05 3.90
C LYS A 144 -2.42 -15.73 3.72
N ASP A 145 -2.27 -16.93 4.28
CA ASP A 145 -1.04 -17.73 4.16
C ASP A 145 0.22 -16.91 4.48
N ASP A 146 0.28 -16.26 5.66
CA ASP A 146 1.36 -15.39 6.14
C ASP A 146 1.61 -14.12 5.32
N ARG A 147 0.69 -13.72 4.45
CA ARG A 147 0.82 -12.51 3.63
C ARG A 147 -0.36 -11.58 3.84
N GLN A 148 -0.10 -10.30 3.74
CA GLN A 148 -1.15 -9.28 3.64
C GLN A 148 -2.01 -9.58 2.40
N ASP A 149 -3.33 -9.74 2.59
CA ASP A 149 -4.25 -10.05 1.48
C ASP A 149 -5.66 -9.55 1.83
N GLY A 150 -6.15 -8.57 1.08
CA GLY A 150 -7.38 -7.82 1.33
C GLY A 150 -7.11 -6.42 1.86
N ILE A 151 -8.06 -5.82 2.56
CA ILE A 151 -7.94 -4.45 3.08
C ILE A 151 -7.05 -4.42 4.32
N GLY A 152 -6.14 -3.44 4.36
CA GLY A 152 -5.28 -3.20 5.51
C GLY A 152 -4.65 -1.82 5.53
N THR A 153 -4.02 -1.51 6.66
CA THR A 153 -3.29 -0.25 6.88
C THR A 153 -1.86 -0.56 7.33
N GLU A 154 -0.89 0.01 6.65
CA GLU A 154 0.52 0.07 7.07
C GLU A 154 0.86 1.47 7.56
N ILE A 155 1.57 1.55 8.70
CA ILE A 155 2.08 2.80 9.27
C ILE A 155 3.55 2.58 9.60
N TRP A 156 4.43 3.39 9.01
CA TRP A 156 5.88 3.36 9.25
C TRP A 156 6.27 4.37 10.33
N SER A 157 7.41 4.12 10.95
CA SER A 157 7.96 4.96 12.04
C SER A 157 8.24 6.41 11.63
N ASP A 158 8.43 6.68 10.34
CA ASP A 158 8.61 8.03 9.79
C ASP A 158 7.30 8.78 9.53
N GLY A 159 6.15 8.21 9.93
CA GLY A 159 4.82 8.78 9.71
C GLY A 159 4.24 8.50 8.32
N THR A 160 4.96 7.82 7.44
CA THR A 160 4.43 7.31 6.18
C THR A 160 3.32 6.30 6.48
N SER A 161 2.25 6.30 5.67
CA SER A 161 1.17 5.33 5.82
C SER A 161 0.55 4.94 4.49
N TYR A 162 0.01 3.74 4.43
CA TYR A 162 -0.81 3.25 3.34
C TYR A 162 -2.07 2.61 3.91
N THR A 163 -3.22 2.93 3.34
CA THR A 163 -4.49 2.24 3.59
C THR A 163 -5.10 1.88 2.26
N GLY A 164 -5.40 0.61 2.05
CA GLY A 164 -5.95 0.13 0.78
C GLY A 164 -5.89 -1.38 0.65
N GLU A 165 -5.97 -1.83 -0.60
CA GLU A 165 -5.98 -3.24 -0.93
C GLU A 165 -4.56 -3.82 -1.01
N PHE A 166 -4.45 -5.07 -0.54
CA PHE A 166 -3.26 -5.91 -0.66
C PHE A 166 -3.60 -7.22 -1.36
N LYS A 167 -2.66 -7.73 -2.13
CA LYS A 167 -2.71 -9.06 -2.71
C LYS A 167 -1.35 -9.73 -2.59
N ALA A 168 -1.30 -10.85 -1.88
CA ALA A 168 -0.06 -11.62 -1.66
C ALA A 168 1.11 -10.74 -1.18
N GLY A 169 0.86 -9.78 -0.26
CA GLY A 169 1.84 -8.85 0.29
C GLY A 169 2.13 -7.61 -0.56
N GLN A 170 1.44 -7.41 -1.66
CA GLN A 170 1.64 -6.26 -2.54
C GLN A 170 0.43 -5.33 -2.53
N LYS A 171 0.68 -4.03 -2.48
CA LYS A 171 -0.35 -3.00 -2.66
C LYS A 171 -0.93 -3.10 -4.06
N THR A 172 -2.26 -3.16 -4.15
CA THR A 172 -3.01 -3.30 -5.40
C THR A 172 -4.36 -2.60 -5.27
N GLY A 173 -5.15 -2.52 -6.37
CA GLY A 173 -6.48 -1.92 -6.30
C GLY A 173 -6.46 -0.49 -5.78
N GLU A 174 -7.54 -0.07 -5.15
CA GLU A 174 -7.68 1.29 -4.62
C GLU A 174 -6.97 1.47 -3.28
N GLY A 175 -6.32 2.63 -3.11
CA GLY A 175 -5.62 2.94 -1.86
C GLY A 175 -5.24 4.40 -1.70
N LYS A 176 -4.88 4.74 -0.45
CA LYS A 176 -4.37 6.06 -0.06
C LYS A 176 -2.98 5.90 0.54
N PHE A 177 -2.02 6.63 0.01
CA PHE A 177 -0.65 6.66 0.50
C PHE A 177 -0.30 8.07 0.98
N LYS A 178 0.16 8.19 2.22
CA LYS A 178 0.63 9.44 2.82
C LYS A 178 2.12 9.30 3.11
N TYR A 179 2.91 10.24 2.63
CA TYR A 179 4.36 10.29 2.87
C TYR A 179 4.67 11.12 4.11
N GLY A 180 5.79 10.84 4.77
CA GLY A 180 6.25 11.57 5.94
C GLY A 180 6.50 13.07 5.71
N ASP A 181 6.69 13.50 4.46
CA ASP A 181 6.82 14.92 4.10
C ASP A 181 5.48 15.64 3.89
N GLY A 182 4.35 14.95 4.09
CA GLY A 182 3.00 15.49 3.91
C GLY A 182 2.43 15.33 2.50
N SER A 183 3.23 14.92 1.50
CA SER A 183 2.67 14.57 0.20
C SER A 183 1.78 13.32 0.30
N HIS A 184 0.80 13.20 -0.58
CA HIS A 184 -0.10 12.04 -0.56
C HIS A 184 -0.60 11.69 -1.95
N TYR A 185 -1.00 10.42 -2.08
CA TYR A 185 -1.63 9.87 -3.28
C TYR A 185 -2.93 9.15 -2.90
N SER A 186 -3.95 9.30 -3.73
CA SER A 186 -5.20 8.54 -3.66
C SER A 186 -5.54 8.05 -5.06
N GLY A 187 -5.70 6.75 -5.22
CA GLY A 187 -5.98 6.12 -6.52
C GLY A 187 -5.54 4.68 -6.59
N THR A 188 -5.40 4.18 -7.80
CA THR A 188 -5.13 2.77 -8.07
C THR A 188 -3.65 2.43 -7.90
N PHE A 189 -3.39 1.25 -7.35
CA PHE A 189 -2.07 0.63 -7.22
C PHE A 189 -2.00 -0.66 -8.02
N TYR A 190 -0.83 -1.00 -8.50
CA TYR A 190 -0.51 -2.29 -9.09
C TYR A 190 0.92 -2.70 -8.72
N ASN A 191 1.10 -3.85 -8.09
CA ASN A 191 2.40 -4.37 -7.64
C ASN A 191 3.24 -3.31 -6.90
N ASN A 192 2.68 -2.69 -5.84
CA ASN A 192 3.29 -1.62 -5.04
C ASN A 192 3.60 -0.33 -5.81
N GLN A 193 3.06 -0.11 -6.99
CA GLN A 193 3.30 1.07 -7.82
C GLN A 193 2.01 1.84 -8.05
N LEU A 194 2.11 3.16 -8.16
CA LEU A 194 1.03 4.01 -8.65
C LEU A 194 0.70 3.60 -10.08
N HIS A 195 -0.56 3.34 -10.35
CA HIS A 195 -1.05 2.84 -11.63
C HIS A 195 -2.48 3.30 -11.86
N GLY A 196 -2.97 3.25 -13.12
CA GLY A 196 -4.35 3.64 -13.42
C GLY A 196 -4.64 5.11 -13.11
N LYS A 197 -5.81 5.41 -12.60
CA LYS A 197 -6.22 6.78 -12.23
C LYS A 197 -5.80 7.10 -10.79
N GLY A 198 -5.42 8.37 -10.55
CA GLY A 198 -5.14 8.81 -9.19
C GLY A 198 -4.75 10.27 -9.08
N ILE A 199 -4.92 10.78 -7.86
CA ILE A 199 -4.58 12.14 -7.47
C ILE A 199 -3.34 12.11 -6.60
N TYR A 200 -2.31 12.85 -6.98
CA TYR A 200 -1.11 13.07 -6.19
C TYR A 200 -1.01 14.54 -5.81
N VAL A 201 -0.88 14.80 -4.51
CA VAL A 201 -0.64 16.15 -3.97
C VAL A 201 0.76 16.17 -3.35
N TRP A 202 1.62 17.06 -3.82
CA TRP A 202 2.97 17.26 -3.29
C TRP A 202 2.94 18.15 -2.04
N ALA A 203 3.95 18.01 -1.21
CA ALA A 203 4.11 18.83 0.00
C ALA A 203 4.17 20.34 -0.27
N ASP A 204 4.57 20.73 -1.47
CA ASP A 204 4.61 22.13 -1.91
C ASP A 204 3.28 22.63 -2.51
N GLY A 205 2.22 21.83 -2.43
CA GLY A 205 0.88 22.17 -2.90
C GLY A 205 0.62 21.96 -4.39
N ARG A 206 1.57 21.42 -5.16
CA ARG A 206 1.28 20.95 -6.51
C ARG A 206 0.31 19.78 -6.46
N GLU A 207 -0.54 19.67 -7.47
CA GLU A 207 -1.52 18.56 -7.61
C GLU A 207 -1.45 18.00 -9.02
N TYR A 208 -1.50 16.69 -9.15
CA TYR A 208 -1.76 16.00 -10.41
C TYR A 208 -2.95 15.06 -10.23
N ASN A 209 -3.91 15.14 -11.12
CA ASN A 209 -5.05 14.25 -11.23
C ASN A 209 -5.06 13.66 -12.65
N GLY A 210 -4.89 12.35 -12.78
CA GLY A 210 -4.83 11.72 -14.10
C GLY A 210 -4.24 10.33 -14.08
N ASP A 211 -3.71 9.92 -15.23
CA ASP A 211 -3.21 8.58 -15.48
C ASP A 211 -1.78 8.36 -14.94
N TRP A 212 -1.60 7.19 -14.35
CA TRP A 212 -0.34 6.72 -13.81
C TRP A 212 0.05 5.36 -14.39
N LYS A 213 1.31 5.15 -14.65
CA LYS A 213 1.87 3.86 -15.07
C LYS A 213 3.23 3.64 -14.43
N ASN A 214 3.32 2.62 -13.55
CA ASN A 214 4.55 2.22 -12.89
C ASN A 214 5.26 3.42 -12.23
N ASN A 215 4.56 4.14 -11.33
CA ASN A 215 5.02 5.33 -10.60
C ASN A 215 5.37 6.53 -11.49
N ARG A 216 4.86 6.61 -12.71
CA ARG A 216 5.06 7.74 -13.63
C ARG A 216 3.74 8.29 -14.09
N ILE A 217 3.72 9.58 -14.28
CA ILE A 217 2.64 10.26 -14.99
C ILE A 217 2.70 9.81 -16.46
N GLU A 218 1.60 9.23 -16.94
CA GLU A 218 1.44 8.71 -18.31
C GLU A 218 -0.01 8.90 -18.74
N GLY A 219 -0.30 9.11 -20.03
CA GLY A 219 -1.68 9.29 -20.47
C GLY A 219 -2.21 10.71 -20.23
N GLU A 220 -3.47 10.84 -19.87
CA GLU A 220 -4.14 12.13 -19.70
C GLU A 220 -4.19 12.57 -18.25
N GLY A 221 -4.17 13.89 -18.03
CA GLY A 221 -4.33 14.44 -16.70
C GLY A 221 -4.27 15.96 -16.61
N VAL A 222 -4.59 16.40 -15.40
CA VAL A 222 -4.58 17.80 -15.00
C VAL A 222 -3.48 18.01 -13.96
N PHE A 223 -2.58 18.94 -14.23
CA PHE A 223 -1.55 19.36 -13.28
C PHE A 223 -1.80 20.81 -12.87
N LYS A 224 -1.87 21.05 -11.56
CA LYS A 224 -2.05 22.38 -10.97
C LYS A 224 -0.82 22.75 -10.14
N TRP A 225 -0.40 23.99 -10.23
CA TRP A 225 0.66 24.58 -9.41
C TRP A 225 0.08 25.57 -8.41
N PRO A 226 0.70 25.73 -7.24
CA PRO A 226 0.23 26.70 -6.22
C PRO A 226 0.17 28.13 -6.69
N ASP A 227 0.99 28.49 -7.68
CA ASP A 227 1.03 29.83 -8.26
C ASP A 227 -0.11 30.10 -9.27
N GLY A 228 -1.05 29.16 -9.44
CA GLY A 228 -2.21 29.28 -10.33
C GLY A 228 -1.97 28.77 -11.75
N ARG A 229 -0.77 28.32 -12.11
CA ARG A 229 -0.56 27.61 -13.39
C ARG A 229 -1.35 26.32 -13.44
N LYS A 230 -1.83 25.98 -14.63
CA LYS A 230 -2.56 24.73 -14.87
C LYS A 230 -2.17 24.14 -16.22
N TYR A 231 -2.03 22.83 -16.28
CA TYR A 231 -1.90 22.09 -17.53
C TYR A 231 -2.94 20.99 -17.60
N ILE A 232 -3.59 20.87 -18.74
CA ILE A 232 -4.56 19.82 -19.07
C ILE A 232 -4.07 19.17 -20.35
N GLY A 233 -3.82 17.89 -20.38
CA GLY A 233 -3.37 17.22 -21.60
C GLY A 233 -2.59 15.94 -21.35
N HIS A 234 -1.97 15.46 -22.42
CA HIS A 234 -1.24 14.21 -22.41
C HIS A 234 0.14 14.31 -21.78
N TYR A 235 0.53 13.21 -21.14
CA TYR A 235 1.84 12.99 -20.55
C TYR A 235 2.47 11.70 -21.07
N LYS A 236 3.79 11.70 -21.17
CA LYS A 236 4.61 10.53 -21.46
C LYS A 236 5.87 10.57 -20.61
N LYS A 237 6.02 9.56 -19.74
CA LYS A 237 7.18 9.43 -18.84
C LYS A 237 7.45 10.72 -18.05
N ASP A 238 6.44 11.21 -17.32
CA ASP A 238 6.47 12.41 -16.47
C ASP A 238 6.63 13.74 -17.23
N LYS A 239 6.53 13.75 -18.54
CA LYS A 239 6.69 14.96 -19.37
C LYS A 239 5.43 15.24 -20.17
N LYS A 240 5.05 16.52 -20.27
CA LYS A 240 4.01 16.95 -21.19
C LYS A 240 4.33 16.49 -22.60
N HIS A 241 3.35 15.85 -23.25
CA HIS A 241 3.49 15.24 -24.58
C HIS A 241 2.16 15.30 -25.31
N GLY A 242 2.16 15.14 -26.66
CA GLY A 242 0.91 15.20 -27.44
C GLY A 242 0.20 16.54 -27.30
N TYR A 243 -1.14 16.52 -27.39
CA TYR A 243 -1.94 17.74 -27.30
C TYR A 243 -2.19 18.12 -25.84
N GLY A 244 -2.21 19.44 -25.55
CA GLY A 244 -2.50 19.94 -24.21
C GLY A 244 -2.64 21.45 -24.12
N ILE A 245 -3.32 21.88 -23.06
CA ILE A 245 -3.62 23.27 -22.77
C ILE A 245 -2.82 23.67 -21.53
N PHE A 246 -2.10 24.78 -21.62
CA PHE A 246 -1.40 25.39 -20.51
C PHE A 246 -1.98 26.76 -20.21
N GLU A 247 -2.34 27.02 -18.96
CA GLU A 247 -2.86 28.29 -18.48
C GLU A 247 -1.88 28.90 -17.49
N TRP A 248 -1.60 30.20 -17.67
CA TRP A 248 -0.77 30.99 -16.77
C TRP A 248 -1.64 31.83 -15.82
N PRO A 249 -1.12 32.23 -14.64
CA PRO A 249 -1.86 33.04 -13.67
C PRO A 249 -2.30 34.41 -14.22
N ASP A 250 -1.59 34.96 -15.19
CA ASP A 250 -1.92 36.22 -15.85
C ASP A 250 -3.03 36.11 -16.92
N GLY A 251 -3.65 34.94 -17.01
CA GLY A 251 -4.72 34.62 -17.94
C GLY A 251 -4.27 34.21 -19.34
N LYS A 252 -2.98 34.28 -19.65
CA LYS A 252 -2.45 33.75 -20.91
C LYS A 252 -2.71 32.26 -21.00
N LYS A 253 -2.92 31.75 -22.22
CA LYS A 253 -3.11 30.34 -22.49
C LYS A 253 -2.32 29.91 -23.73
N TYR A 254 -1.93 28.65 -23.72
CA TYR A 254 -1.43 27.96 -24.91
C TYR A 254 -2.22 26.64 -25.06
N LYS A 255 -2.72 26.38 -26.25
CA LYS A 255 -3.29 25.10 -26.64
C LYS A 255 -2.55 24.60 -27.87
N GLY A 256 -2.08 23.36 -27.86
CA GLY A 256 -1.28 22.82 -28.97
C GLY A 256 -0.45 21.62 -28.58
N TYR A 257 0.50 21.29 -29.45
CA TYR A 257 1.33 20.10 -29.28
C TYR A 257 2.53 20.34 -28.38
N TRP A 258 2.85 19.29 -27.61
CA TRP A 258 3.96 19.23 -26.64
C TRP A 258 4.85 18.02 -26.95
N GLU A 259 6.13 18.19 -26.79
CA GLU A 259 7.11 17.11 -26.89
C GLU A 259 8.19 17.30 -25.83
N ASN A 260 8.45 16.22 -25.05
CA ASN A 260 9.45 16.23 -23.98
C ASN A 260 9.33 17.41 -22.99
N GLY A 261 8.08 17.83 -22.69
CA GLY A 261 7.77 18.89 -21.74
C GLY A 261 7.81 20.31 -22.32
N LYS A 262 8.08 20.46 -23.62
CA LYS A 262 8.15 21.74 -24.33
C LYS A 262 7.08 21.83 -25.41
N GLN A 263 6.59 23.04 -25.68
CA GLN A 263 5.73 23.31 -26.84
C GLN A 263 6.49 22.93 -28.11
N ASN A 264 5.88 22.12 -28.99
CA ASN A 264 6.52 21.63 -30.20
C ASN A 264 5.46 21.25 -31.24
N GLY A 265 5.46 21.89 -32.40
CA GLY A 265 4.42 21.69 -33.43
C GLY A 265 3.46 22.88 -33.52
N GLU A 266 2.29 22.62 -34.09
CA GLU A 266 1.22 23.60 -34.22
C GLU A 266 0.58 23.89 -32.86
N GLY A 267 0.13 25.15 -32.70
CA GLY A 267 -0.57 25.57 -31.50
C GLY A 267 -1.12 26.98 -31.61
N GLU A 268 -1.78 27.41 -30.56
CA GLU A 268 -2.40 28.72 -30.44
C GLU A 268 -2.07 29.31 -29.08
N SER A 269 -1.73 30.61 -29.08
CA SER A 269 -1.50 31.39 -27.88
C SER A 269 -2.57 32.46 -27.68
N TYR A 270 -3.12 32.55 -26.47
CA TYR A 270 -4.10 33.55 -26.07
C TYR A 270 -3.45 34.70 -25.31
N ASN A 271 -3.78 35.92 -25.72
CA ASN A 271 -3.43 37.15 -25.00
C ASN A 271 -4.69 37.73 -24.34
N PRO A 272 -4.82 37.71 -23.00
CA PRO A 272 -6.02 38.18 -22.31
C PRO A 272 -6.21 39.70 -22.41
N ARG A 273 -5.13 40.47 -22.56
CA ARG A 273 -5.23 41.94 -22.69
C ARG A 273 -5.86 42.39 -24.02
N GLU A 274 -5.59 41.63 -25.08
CA GLU A 274 -6.13 41.90 -26.41
C GLU A 274 -7.38 41.07 -26.70
N ASN A 275 -7.69 40.08 -25.84
CA ASN A 275 -8.74 39.07 -26.08
C ASN A 275 -8.59 38.36 -27.43
N VAL A 276 -7.36 37.95 -27.77
CA VAL A 276 -7.01 37.43 -29.09
C VAL A 276 -6.24 36.12 -28.97
N TRP A 277 -6.64 35.16 -29.77
CA TRP A 277 -5.89 33.95 -30.06
C TRP A 277 -5.01 34.16 -31.29
N THR A 278 -3.78 33.64 -31.26
CA THR A 278 -2.84 33.72 -32.38
C THR A 278 -2.31 32.31 -32.68
N LYS A 279 -2.58 31.82 -33.88
CA LYS A 279 -2.00 30.54 -34.37
C LYS A 279 -0.51 30.70 -34.62
N GLY A 280 0.23 29.61 -34.49
CA GLY A 280 1.66 29.61 -34.77
C GLY A 280 2.24 28.21 -34.71
N PHE A 281 3.54 28.15 -34.99
CA PHE A 281 4.33 26.93 -34.89
C PHE A 281 5.41 27.11 -33.83
N TRP A 282 5.60 26.10 -32.99
CA TRP A 282 6.60 26.11 -31.91
C TRP A 282 7.63 25.00 -32.15
N LYS A 283 8.89 25.30 -31.80
CA LYS A 283 9.97 24.34 -31.80
C LYS A 283 10.76 24.49 -30.50
N ASN A 284 10.86 23.41 -29.72
CA ASN A 284 11.57 23.37 -28.43
C ASN A 284 11.14 24.49 -27.46
N GLY A 285 9.86 24.85 -27.39
CA GLY A 285 9.31 25.87 -26.50
C GLY A 285 9.40 27.32 -27.04
N LYS A 286 9.92 27.51 -28.24
CA LYS A 286 10.03 28.85 -28.86
C LYS A 286 9.10 28.99 -30.07
N LYS A 287 8.26 30.01 -30.07
CA LYS A 287 7.42 30.34 -31.22
C LYS A 287 8.32 30.72 -32.42
N GLN A 288 8.07 30.07 -33.56
CA GLN A 288 8.82 30.34 -34.80
C GLN A 288 8.20 31.54 -35.54
N ARG A 289 9.03 32.31 -36.22
CA ARG A 289 8.55 33.38 -37.12
C ARG A 289 7.96 32.73 -38.37
N THR A 290 6.65 32.82 -38.53
CA THR A 290 5.91 32.41 -39.73
C THR A 290 5.34 33.60 -40.43
N GLN A 291 5.29 33.60 -41.79
CA GLN A 291 4.82 34.73 -42.57
C GLN A 291 3.32 35.05 -42.43
N LYS A 292 2.50 34.15 -41.88
CA LYS A 292 1.08 34.37 -41.57
C LYS A 292 0.75 33.89 -40.15
N ASN A 293 0.59 34.83 -39.22
CA ASN A 293 -0.04 34.58 -37.93
C ASN A 293 -1.54 34.91 -38.07
N GLU A 294 -2.42 33.93 -38.20
CA GLU A 294 -3.86 34.14 -38.12
C GLU A 294 -4.26 34.54 -36.71
N LYS A 295 -4.97 35.65 -36.56
CA LYS A 295 -5.53 36.12 -35.28
C LYS A 295 -7.04 36.07 -35.34
N TYR A 296 -7.67 35.60 -34.23
CA TYR A 296 -9.13 35.61 -34.09
C TYR A 296 -9.55 35.91 -32.64
N LYS A 297 -10.74 36.49 -32.48
CA LYS A 297 -11.27 36.86 -31.15
C LYS A 297 -11.88 35.64 -30.46
N SER A 298 -11.91 35.64 -29.13
CA SER A 298 -12.35 34.56 -28.26
C SER A 298 -13.85 34.18 -28.36
N ASN A 299 -14.67 34.94 -29.14
CA ASN A 299 -16.12 34.76 -29.18
C ASN A 299 -16.61 33.62 -30.10
N ASP A 300 -15.71 32.90 -30.76
CA ASP A 300 -16.11 31.70 -31.53
C ASP A 300 -16.30 30.49 -30.58
N ILE A 301 -17.57 30.25 -30.30
CA ILE A 301 -18.09 29.30 -29.28
C ILE A 301 -17.63 27.83 -29.47
N ASN A 302 -17.16 27.44 -30.64
CA ASN A 302 -16.81 26.05 -30.97
C ASN A 302 -15.51 25.52 -30.33
N SER A 303 -14.70 26.38 -29.69
CA SER A 303 -13.49 25.95 -29.00
C SER A 303 -13.70 25.67 -27.49
N ILE A 304 -14.83 26.06 -26.92
CA ILE A 304 -15.14 25.89 -25.49
C ILE A 304 -15.69 24.48 -25.19
N ASN A 305 -16.41 23.88 -26.13
CA ASN A 305 -17.08 22.59 -25.91
C ASN A 305 -16.12 21.41 -25.71
N LYS A 306 -14.92 21.43 -26.33
CA LYS A 306 -13.91 20.39 -26.10
C LYS A 306 -13.24 20.45 -24.73
N ILE A 307 -13.27 21.60 -24.06
CA ILE A 307 -12.70 21.79 -22.71
C ILE A 307 -13.67 21.27 -21.66
N ASN A 308 -14.97 21.41 -21.87
CA ASN A 308 -16.01 20.95 -20.95
C ASN A 308 -16.16 19.42 -20.97
N GLU A 309 -16.02 18.76 -22.11
CA GLU A 309 -16.04 17.31 -22.23
C GLU A 309 -14.91 16.61 -21.44
N ILE A 310 -13.72 17.22 -21.33
CA ILE A 310 -12.61 16.69 -20.53
C ILE A 310 -12.84 16.93 -19.03
N ASN A 311 -13.52 18.02 -18.65
CA ASN A 311 -13.80 18.33 -17.24
C ASN A 311 -14.97 17.52 -16.67
N GLU A 312 -15.95 17.14 -17.47
CA GLU A 312 -17.09 16.33 -17.02
C GLU A 312 -16.75 14.84 -16.85
N GLN A 313 -15.80 14.31 -17.64
CA GLN A 313 -15.32 12.92 -17.49
C GLN A 313 -14.41 12.68 -16.29
N THR A 314 -14.07 13.71 -15.51
CA THR A 314 -13.21 13.60 -14.31
C THR A 314 -13.97 13.81 -12.99
N GLN A 315 -15.34 13.91 -13.02
CA GLN A 315 -16.15 14.11 -11.80
C GLN A 315 -17.06 12.91 -11.44
N ASP A 316 -17.06 11.82 -12.23
CA ASP A 316 -17.76 10.58 -11.90
C ASP A 316 -16.84 9.50 -11.31
#